data_9c45fc292a24d8001a99d4432c75e123
#
_entry.id   9c45fc292a24d8001a99d4432c75e123
#
_cell.length_a   1.000
_cell.length_b   1.000
_cell.length_c   1.000
_cell.angle_alpha   90.00
_cell.angle_beta   90.00
_cell.angle_gamma   90.00
#
_symmetry.space_group_name_H-M   'P 1'
#
loop_
_entity.id
_entity.type
_entity.pdbx_description
1 polymer ?
#
loop_
_entity_poly.entity_id
_entity_poly.type
_entity_poly.pdbx_seq_one_letter_code
_entity_poly.pdbx_strand_id
1 'polypeptide(L)'
;WSSTIKLISELDIPVFKTGLTAMQLVNTLVFSKVIQMPTVTEMAEWISENTKLGAVTGLNLLGFRTATRDQIQGSYICFHNFLERFLTQADRDVLGFHPPFTEHLLCKTPRWDKLWAKDKSATLVQIAAQLGNGPWSLGKNIKDASALPLP
;
A
#
# COMPACT_ATOMS: atom_id res chain seq x y z
N TRP A 1 4.32 -12.35 12.09
CA TRP A 1 4.90 -11.20 11.40
C TRP A 1 5.32 -10.11 12.38
N SER A 2 4.44 -9.54 13.16
CA SER A 2 4.73 -8.47 14.13
C SER A 2 5.79 -8.89 15.16
N SER A 3 5.68 -10.08 15.72
CA SER A 3 6.67 -10.64 16.65
C SER A 3 8.06 -10.78 16.03
N THR A 4 8.12 -11.16 14.75
CA THR A 4 9.40 -11.29 14.02
C THR A 4 10.03 -9.93 13.76
N ILE A 5 9.24 -8.91 13.40
CA ILE A 5 9.75 -7.53 13.27
C ILE A 5 10.33 -7.06 14.60
N LYS A 6 9.61 -7.27 15.69
CA LYS A 6 10.05 -6.88 17.03
C LYS A 6 11.38 -7.56 17.38
N LEU A 7 11.47 -8.87 17.21
CA LEU A 7 12.69 -9.63 17.44
C LEU A 7 13.87 -9.08 16.63
N ILE A 8 13.68 -8.82 15.33
CA ILE A 8 14.75 -8.29 14.46
C ILE A 8 15.14 -6.88 14.88
N SER A 9 14.19 -6.05 15.29
CA SER A 9 14.46 -4.68 15.74
C SER A 9 15.19 -4.64 17.08
N GLU A 10 15.06 -5.66 17.91
CA GLU A 10 15.76 -5.84 19.18
C GLU A 10 17.20 -6.34 19.00
N LEU A 11 17.56 -6.86 17.83
CA LEU A 11 18.95 -7.16 17.52
C LEU A 11 19.78 -5.88 17.51
N ASP A 12 20.96 -5.91 18.12
CA ASP A 12 21.85 -4.74 18.16
C ASP A 12 22.58 -4.52 16.81
N ILE A 13 21.79 -4.49 15.74
CA ILE A 13 22.25 -4.26 14.37
C ILE A 13 21.69 -2.91 13.93
N PRO A 14 22.53 -1.89 13.71
CA PRO A 14 22.08 -0.51 13.49
C PRO A 14 21.06 -0.35 12.35
N VAL A 15 21.21 -1.13 11.26
CA VAL A 15 20.32 -1.06 10.08
C VAL A 15 18.89 -1.51 10.40
N PHE A 16 18.68 -2.37 11.39
CA PHE A 16 17.35 -2.86 11.78
C PHE A 16 16.64 -2.00 12.82
N LYS A 17 17.34 -1.03 13.41
CA LYS A 17 16.72 -0.04 14.32
C LYS A 17 15.76 0.90 13.60
N THR A 18 15.83 0.98 12.27
CA THR A 18 14.81 1.65 11.46
C THR A 18 13.72 0.64 11.11
N GLY A 19 12.51 0.89 11.55
CA GLY A 19 11.38 -0.04 11.31
C GLY A 19 11.20 -0.49 9.86
N LEU A 20 11.59 0.37 8.90
CA LEU A 20 11.51 0.05 7.46
C LEU A 20 12.36 -1.16 7.08
N THR A 21 13.64 -1.21 7.49
CA THR A 21 14.55 -2.29 7.08
C THR A 21 14.16 -3.62 7.73
N ALA A 22 13.77 -3.58 9.01
CA ALA A 22 13.24 -4.76 9.70
C ALA A 22 11.98 -5.29 8.99
N MET A 23 11.03 -4.43 8.65
CA MET A 23 9.84 -4.80 7.88
C MET A 23 10.19 -5.40 6.52
N GLN A 24 11.10 -4.79 5.77
CA GLN A 24 11.50 -5.31 4.46
C GLN A 24 12.11 -6.71 4.54
N LEU A 25 12.97 -6.96 5.54
CA LEU A 25 13.52 -8.30 5.78
C LEU A 25 12.40 -9.30 6.12
N VAL A 26 11.50 -8.93 7.03
CA VAL A 26 10.38 -9.80 7.42
C VAL A 26 9.45 -10.08 6.26
N ASN A 27 9.16 -9.09 5.40
CA ASN A 27 8.39 -9.32 4.17
C ASN A 27 9.10 -10.27 3.21
N THR A 28 10.43 -10.23 3.11
CA THR A 28 11.20 -11.20 2.33
C THR A 28 11.01 -12.62 2.87
N LEU A 29 11.01 -12.79 4.21
CA LEU A 29 10.74 -14.09 4.85
C LEU A 29 9.29 -14.57 4.61
N VAL A 30 8.32 -13.65 4.57
CA VAL A 30 6.93 -13.95 4.18
C VAL A 30 6.87 -14.49 2.75
N PHE A 31 7.47 -13.78 1.79
CA PHE A 31 7.46 -14.18 0.38
C PHE A 31 8.22 -15.48 0.14
N SER A 32 9.22 -15.77 0.97
CA SER A 32 9.93 -17.04 0.98
C SER A 32 9.18 -18.15 1.74
N LYS A 33 7.95 -17.88 2.23
CA LYS A 33 7.11 -18.81 2.98
C LYS A 33 7.74 -19.33 4.30
N VAL A 34 8.68 -18.58 4.86
CA VAL A 34 9.33 -18.88 6.14
C VAL A 34 8.43 -18.48 7.31
N ILE A 35 7.69 -17.38 7.15
CA ILE A 35 6.71 -16.89 8.12
C ILE A 35 5.38 -16.60 7.44
N GLN A 36 4.32 -16.50 8.25
CA GLN A 36 2.98 -16.22 7.75
C GLN A 36 2.84 -14.77 7.26
N MET A 37 1.97 -14.58 6.26
CA MET A 37 1.53 -13.27 5.79
C MET A 37 0.89 -12.49 6.93
N PRO A 38 1.21 -11.19 7.13
CA PRO A 38 0.53 -10.38 8.11
C PRO A 38 -0.96 -10.23 7.77
N THR A 39 -1.77 -10.15 8.80
CA THR A 39 -3.16 -9.73 8.66
C THR A 39 -3.26 -8.25 8.31
N VAL A 40 -4.43 -7.83 7.79
CA VAL A 40 -4.70 -6.40 7.53
C VAL A 40 -4.55 -5.57 8.79
N THR A 41 -5.01 -6.11 9.94
CA THR A 41 -4.92 -5.44 11.24
C THR A 41 -3.47 -5.30 11.70
N GLU A 42 -2.65 -6.34 11.64
CA GLU A 42 -1.23 -6.27 11.99
C GLU A 42 -0.48 -5.20 11.16
N MET A 43 -0.78 -5.15 9.86
CA MET A 43 -0.18 -4.13 8.98
C MET A 43 -0.67 -2.72 9.34
N ALA A 44 -1.96 -2.55 9.63
CA ALA A 44 -2.55 -1.27 10.06
C ALA A 44 -1.91 -0.76 11.37
N GLU A 45 -1.76 -1.65 12.35
CA GLU A 45 -1.10 -1.36 13.64
C GLU A 45 0.33 -0.91 13.40
N TRP A 46 1.09 -1.66 12.63
CA TRP A 46 2.48 -1.35 12.33
C TRP A 46 2.64 0.01 11.61
N ILE A 47 1.80 0.31 10.60
CA ILE A 47 1.81 1.61 9.91
C ILE A 47 1.53 2.75 10.89
N SER A 48 0.56 2.56 11.81
CA SER A 48 0.19 3.57 12.80
C SER A 48 1.28 3.85 13.84
N GLU A 49 2.19 2.91 14.07
CA GLU A 49 3.39 3.07 14.92
C GLU A 49 4.57 3.69 14.17
N ASN A 50 4.58 3.58 12.84
CA ASN A 50 5.68 4.02 11.97
C ASN A 50 5.25 5.17 11.04
N THR A 51 4.66 6.21 11.59
CA THR A 51 4.01 7.32 10.85
C THR A 51 4.93 8.12 9.92
N LYS A 52 6.25 8.02 10.10
CA LYS A 52 7.23 8.66 9.21
C LYS A 52 7.40 7.94 7.87
N LEU A 53 6.83 6.75 7.71
CA LEU A 53 6.89 6.00 6.47
C LEU A 53 5.88 6.51 5.45
N GLY A 54 6.17 6.24 4.18
CA GLY A 54 5.41 6.78 3.05
C GLY A 54 3.93 6.38 3.00
N ALA A 55 3.53 5.29 3.64
CA ALA A 55 2.15 4.81 3.63
C ALA A 55 1.17 5.83 4.24
N VAL A 56 1.52 6.48 5.36
CA VAL A 56 0.69 7.54 5.96
C VAL A 56 0.58 8.75 5.04
N THR A 57 1.68 9.13 4.39
CA THR A 57 1.66 10.21 3.40
C THR A 57 0.77 9.84 2.21
N GLY A 58 0.82 8.58 1.77
CA GLY A 58 -0.06 8.08 0.69
C GLY A 58 -1.53 8.16 1.08
N LEU A 59 -1.90 7.73 2.28
CA LEU A 59 -3.27 7.87 2.81
C LEU A 59 -3.73 9.32 2.82
N ASN A 60 -2.89 10.24 3.30
CA ASN A 60 -3.19 11.68 3.29
C ASN A 60 -3.43 12.24 1.88
N LEU A 61 -2.63 11.86 0.91
CA LEU A 61 -2.79 12.29 -0.48
C LEU A 61 -4.09 11.76 -1.10
N LEU A 62 -4.56 10.61 -0.65
CA LEU A 62 -5.84 10.04 -1.04
C LEU A 62 -7.04 10.61 -0.27
N GLY A 63 -6.82 11.57 0.63
CA GLY A 63 -7.86 12.26 1.38
C GLY A 63 -8.32 11.53 2.66
N PHE A 64 -7.63 10.47 3.08
CA PHE A 64 -7.95 9.77 4.32
C PHE A 64 -7.46 10.53 5.56
N ARG A 65 -8.18 10.35 6.69
CA ARG A 65 -7.79 10.94 7.97
C ARG A 65 -6.63 10.16 8.60
N THR A 66 -5.60 10.86 9.06
CA THR A 66 -4.37 10.26 9.63
C THR A 66 -3.83 11.04 10.82
N ALA A 67 -4.67 11.82 11.51
CA ALA A 67 -4.23 12.64 12.63
C ALA A 67 -3.97 11.83 13.91
N THR A 68 -4.67 10.69 14.09
CA THR A 68 -4.51 9.82 15.24
C THR A 68 -4.16 8.40 14.79
N ARG A 69 -3.64 7.60 15.75
CA ARG A 69 -3.34 6.18 15.52
C ARG A 69 -4.56 5.41 14.99
N ASP A 70 -5.70 5.59 15.63
CA ASP A 70 -6.95 4.91 15.23
C ASP A 70 -7.42 5.33 13.83
N GLN A 71 -7.25 6.61 13.48
CA GLN A 71 -7.56 7.09 12.15
C GLN A 71 -6.65 6.47 11.09
N ILE A 72 -5.35 6.34 11.36
CA ILE A 72 -4.40 5.68 10.44
C ILE A 72 -4.79 4.22 10.25
N GLN A 73 -5.07 3.49 11.33
CA GLN A 73 -5.48 2.09 11.26
C GLN A 73 -6.78 1.93 10.47
N GLY A 74 -7.82 2.68 10.84
CA GLY A 74 -9.10 2.64 10.14
C GLY A 74 -9.01 3.02 8.67
N SER A 75 -8.21 4.03 8.33
CA SER A 75 -7.99 4.47 6.95
C SER A 75 -7.27 3.41 6.12
N TYR A 76 -6.24 2.77 6.68
CA TYR A 76 -5.54 1.68 5.98
C TYR A 76 -6.46 0.48 5.73
N ILE A 77 -7.21 0.05 6.75
CA ILE A 77 -8.16 -1.07 6.64
C ILE A 77 -9.24 -0.75 5.60
N CYS A 78 -9.79 0.46 5.64
CA CYS A 78 -10.79 0.93 4.68
C CYS A 78 -10.23 0.88 3.24
N PHE A 79 -9.03 1.40 3.01
CA PHE A 79 -8.39 1.41 1.70
C PHE A 79 -8.07 0.00 1.20
N HIS A 80 -7.56 -0.88 2.06
CA HIS A 80 -7.30 -2.28 1.71
C HIS A 80 -8.59 -3.00 1.30
N ASN A 81 -9.65 -2.90 2.11
CA ASN A 81 -10.93 -3.53 1.82
C ASN A 81 -11.61 -2.95 0.57
N PHE A 82 -11.41 -1.66 0.30
CA PHE A 82 -11.85 -1.05 -0.96
C PHE A 82 -11.16 -1.72 -2.16
N LEU A 83 -9.83 -1.84 -2.12
CA LEU A 83 -9.08 -2.51 -3.20
C LEU A 83 -9.48 -3.97 -3.36
N GLU A 84 -9.68 -4.69 -2.25
CA GLU A 84 -10.11 -6.09 -2.28
C GLU A 84 -11.45 -6.28 -2.98
N ARG A 85 -12.38 -5.34 -2.80
CA ARG A 85 -13.70 -5.36 -3.48
C ARG A 85 -13.63 -4.87 -4.92
N PHE A 86 -12.76 -3.90 -5.19
CA PHE A 86 -12.62 -3.28 -6.50
C PHE A 86 -11.88 -4.16 -7.50
N LEU A 87 -10.84 -4.85 -7.06
CA LEU A 87 -10.04 -5.75 -7.89
C LEU A 87 -10.77 -7.08 -8.12
N THR A 88 -10.80 -7.55 -9.36
CA THR A 88 -11.26 -8.90 -9.65
C THR A 88 -10.33 -9.95 -9.05
N GLN A 89 -10.77 -11.20 -8.94
CA GLN A 89 -9.89 -12.28 -8.47
C GLN A 89 -8.65 -12.42 -9.37
N ALA A 90 -8.82 -12.34 -10.69
CA ALA A 90 -7.72 -12.40 -11.64
C ALA A 90 -6.71 -11.26 -11.43
N ASP A 91 -7.19 -10.03 -11.15
CA ASP A 91 -6.31 -8.90 -10.83
C ASP A 91 -5.53 -9.14 -9.54
N ARG A 92 -6.20 -9.66 -8.51
CA ARG A 92 -5.55 -9.98 -7.22
C ARG A 92 -4.49 -11.05 -7.36
N ASP A 93 -4.74 -12.08 -8.15
CA ASP A 93 -3.78 -13.16 -8.39
C ASP A 93 -2.55 -12.65 -9.14
N VAL A 94 -2.74 -11.84 -10.19
CA VAL A 94 -1.63 -11.24 -10.96
C VAL A 94 -0.82 -10.26 -10.13
N LEU A 95 -1.49 -9.44 -9.30
CA LEU A 95 -0.84 -8.46 -8.43
C LEU A 95 -0.17 -9.11 -7.21
N GLY A 96 -0.51 -10.36 -6.87
CA GLY A 96 -0.18 -10.93 -5.58
C GLY A 96 -0.75 -10.05 -4.46
N PHE A 97 -2.07 -9.75 -4.53
CA PHE A 97 -2.72 -8.81 -3.61
C PHE A 97 -2.74 -9.33 -2.18
N HIS A 98 -2.15 -8.56 -1.26
CA HIS A 98 -2.03 -8.87 0.16
C HIS A 98 -1.73 -7.58 0.96
N PRO A 99 -1.80 -7.57 2.31
CA PRO A 99 -1.55 -6.36 3.09
C PRO A 99 -0.21 -5.66 2.82
N PRO A 100 0.96 -6.34 2.76
CA PRO A 100 2.21 -5.68 2.34
C PRO A 100 2.17 -5.03 0.96
N PHE A 101 1.41 -5.58 0.01
CA PHE A 101 1.20 -4.94 -1.30
C PHE A 101 0.48 -3.60 -1.16
N THR A 102 -0.58 -3.55 -0.35
CA THR A 102 -1.35 -2.32 -0.10
C THR A 102 -0.48 -1.26 0.58
N GLU A 103 0.33 -1.64 1.57
CA GLU A 103 1.30 -0.74 2.20
C GLU A 103 2.29 -0.18 1.17
N HIS A 104 2.85 -1.05 0.34
CA HIS A 104 3.79 -0.65 -0.69
C HIS A 104 3.18 0.29 -1.72
N LEU A 105 1.94 0.05 -2.14
CA LEU A 105 1.20 0.93 -3.04
C LEU A 105 1.05 2.33 -2.44
N LEU A 106 0.63 2.43 -1.17
CA LEU A 106 0.54 3.69 -0.45
C LEU A 106 1.90 4.40 -0.34
N CYS A 107 2.98 3.67 -0.05
CA CYS A 107 4.33 4.22 -0.01
C CYS A 107 4.80 4.78 -1.37
N LYS A 108 4.27 4.28 -2.48
CA LYS A 108 4.60 4.77 -3.83
C LYS A 108 3.73 5.95 -4.27
N THR A 109 2.54 6.10 -3.72
CA THR A 109 1.60 7.19 -4.07
C THR A 109 2.25 8.58 -4.08
N PRO A 110 3.05 9.00 -3.07
CA PRO A 110 3.73 10.30 -3.09
C PRO A 110 4.74 10.47 -4.24
N ARG A 111 5.33 9.37 -4.70
CA ARG A 111 6.26 9.42 -5.85
C ARG A 111 5.50 9.59 -7.16
N TRP A 112 4.39 8.89 -7.31
CA TRP A 112 3.49 9.02 -8.45
C TRP A 112 2.91 10.43 -8.53
N ASP A 113 2.47 10.99 -7.42
CA ASP A 113 1.95 12.36 -7.35
C ASP A 113 2.99 13.39 -7.82
N LYS A 114 4.25 13.25 -7.39
CA LYS A 114 5.34 14.12 -7.85
C LYS A 114 5.66 13.97 -9.34
N LEU A 115 5.62 12.76 -9.87
CA LEU A 115 5.83 12.51 -11.30
C LEU A 115 4.69 13.10 -12.11
N TRP A 116 3.46 12.89 -11.65
CA TRP A 116 2.25 13.45 -12.25
C TRP A 116 2.28 14.98 -12.30
N ALA A 117 2.65 15.61 -11.19
CA ALA A 117 2.75 17.08 -11.13
C ALA A 117 3.80 17.67 -12.08
N LYS A 118 4.82 16.88 -12.46
CA LYS A 118 5.84 17.29 -13.44
C LYS A 118 5.37 17.15 -14.88
N ASP A 119 4.59 16.11 -15.17
CA ASP A 119 4.10 15.81 -16.52
C ASP A 119 2.63 16.23 -16.68
N LYS A 120 2.39 17.53 -16.60
CA LYS A 120 1.06 18.12 -16.78
C LYS A 120 0.46 17.90 -18.19
N SER A 121 1.24 17.38 -19.15
CA SER A 121 0.79 17.10 -20.52
C SER A 121 0.13 15.74 -20.67
N ALA A 122 0.40 14.80 -19.75
CA ALA A 122 -0.21 13.48 -19.79
C ALA A 122 -1.61 13.51 -19.15
N THR A 123 -2.64 13.38 -19.97
CA THR A 123 -4.01 13.24 -19.46
C THR A 123 -4.21 11.87 -18.81
N LEU A 124 -5.11 11.78 -17.82
CA LEU A 124 -5.55 10.49 -17.21
C LEU A 124 -5.89 9.43 -18.26
N VAL A 125 -6.45 9.86 -19.38
CA VAL A 125 -6.80 9.03 -20.53
C VAL A 125 -5.56 8.43 -21.21
N GLN A 126 -4.48 9.21 -21.37
CA GLN A 126 -3.24 8.72 -21.99
C GLN A 126 -2.51 7.73 -21.11
N ILE A 127 -2.51 7.96 -19.79
CA ILE A 127 -1.92 7.02 -18.82
C ILE A 127 -2.76 5.76 -18.72
N ALA A 128 -4.08 5.88 -18.66
CA ALA A 128 -4.98 4.71 -18.70
C ALA A 128 -4.82 3.92 -20.01
N ALA A 129 -4.58 4.57 -21.14
CA ALA A 129 -4.31 3.92 -22.42
C ALA A 129 -2.95 3.20 -22.43
N GLN A 130 -1.92 3.80 -21.82
CA GLN A 130 -0.60 3.17 -21.67
C GLN A 130 -0.64 1.97 -20.70
N LEU A 131 -1.39 2.09 -19.59
CA LEU A 131 -1.63 1.01 -18.64
C LEU A 131 -2.56 -0.08 -19.21
N GLY A 132 -3.53 0.30 -20.04
CA GLY A 132 -4.48 -0.61 -20.68
C GLY A 132 -3.87 -1.54 -21.74
N ASN A 133 -2.66 -1.27 -22.21
CA ASN A 133 -1.90 -2.15 -23.11
C ASN A 133 -1.01 -3.16 -22.36
N GLY A 134 -1.02 -3.13 -21.03
CA GLY A 134 -0.36 -4.11 -20.17
C GLY A 134 -1.25 -5.31 -19.84
N PRO A 135 -0.72 -6.32 -19.14
CA PRO A 135 -1.51 -7.49 -18.68
C PRO A 135 -2.59 -7.14 -17.63
N TRP A 136 -2.80 -5.87 -17.32
CA TRP A 136 -3.67 -5.35 -16.27
C TRP A 136 -5.03 -4.94 -16.84
N SER A 137 -6.09 -5.50 -16.31
CA SER A 137 -7.47 -5.13 -16.71
C SER A 137 -7.96 -3.79 -16.15
N LEU A 138 -7.12 -3.09 -15.40
CA LEU A 138 -7.41 -1.78 -14.78
C LEU A 138 -7.98 -0.74 -15.76
N GLY A 139 -7.61 -0.79 -17.05
CA GLY A 139 -8.12 0.12 -18.08
C GLY A 139 -9.62 0.00 -18.36
N LYS A 140 -10.26 -1.14 -18.05
CA LYS A 140 -11.71 -1.32 -18.26
C LYS A 140 -12.56 -0.78 -17.11
N ASN A 141 -12.01 -0.71 -15.88
CA ASN A 141 -12.74 -0.36 -14.68
C ASN A 141 -12.62 1.14 -14.31
N ILE A 142 -11.65 1.88 -14.88
CA ILE A 142 -11.49 3.31 -14.60
C ILE A 142 -12.72 4.15 -15.02
N LYS A 143 -13.47 3.71 -16.04
CA LYS A 143 -14.70 4.41 -16.45
C LYS A 143 -15.80 4.34 -15.40
N ASP A 144 -15.83 3.30 -14.60
CA ASP A 144 -16.83 3.12 -13.53
C ASP A 144 -16.38 3.75 -12.20
N ALA A 145 -15.08 4.00 -12.03
CA ALA A 145 -14.53 4.63 -10.82
C ALA A 145 -15.00 6.10 -10.64
N SER A 146 -15.40 6.77 -11.72
CA SER A 146 -15.97 8.13 -11.66
C SER A 146 -17.37 8.17 -11.00
N ALA A 147 -18.00 7.02 -10.78
CA ALA A 147 -19.33 6.90 -10.15
C ALA A 147 -19.26 6.52 -8.67
N LEU A 148 -18.06 6.34 -8.09
CA LEU A 148 -17.91 6.03 -6.66
C LEU A 148 -18.06 7.30 -5.84
N PRO A 149 -18.97 7.35 -4.84
CA PRO A 149 -18.99 8.46 -3.91
C PRO A 149 -17.67 8.50 -3.14
N LEU A 150 -16.98 9.61 -3.25
CA LEU A 150 -15.83 9.87 -2.38
C LEU A 150 -16.31 9.89 -0.92
N PRO A 151 -15.56 9.29 0.01
CA PRO A 151 -15.95 9.24 1.42
C PRO A 151 -16.00 10.62 2.08
#